data_1c2e712b0426bc3b00ea3b096330aa9f
#
_entry.id   1c2e712b0426bc3b00ea3b096330aa9f
#
_cell.length_a   1.000
_cell.length_b   1.000
_cell.length_c   1.000
_cell.angle_alpha   90.00
_cell.angle_beta   90.00
_cell.angle_gamma   90.00
#
_symmetry.space_group_name_H-M   'P 1'
#
loop_
_entity.id
_entity.type
_entity.pdbx_description
1 polymer ?
#
loop_
_entity_poly.entity_id
_entity_poly.type
_entity_poly.pdbx_seq_one_letter_code
_entity_poly.pdbx_strand_id
1 'polypeptide(L)'
;MRYTAKESYIELRSRYEKIIGGGAGAEFRKFYDHTLFQFDHMIDGAGRNVGNILNGIMVQGIETVTQYKHSDSLLVVIYPNIENEILQQIRVILPKADTIAARLICIEGRNKTYSADGEDLFMLDYITSKYDHFSYIDIGVCHPVVRNNTYLFYENGFTEGVLVEPNMEMCDMAAVYRPINKIVNMGASPDLSAEKLDYYYDSMHPGLNTFRKDVALQRGIAQSCKKVPVENINSILADNFKTYPNVMDIDTEGLDYELLAHLDFERFPIDLICVEASAGDLIRKLMQEKGYQILKTTSENEIYARM
;
A
#
# COMPACT_ATOMS: atom_id res chain seq x y z
N MET A 1 -1.28 10.17 16.14
CA MET A 1 -0.89 8.84 15.69
C MET A 1 0.26 9.03 14.73
N ARG A 2 1.44 8.50 15.02
CA ARG A 2 2.57 8.52 14.09
C ARG A 2 2.68 7.13 13.51
N TYR A 3 2.52 7.00 12.20
CA TYR A 3 3.18 5.92 11.48
C TYR A 3 4.62 6.36 11.31
N THR A 4 5.53 5.66 11.92
CA THR A 4 6.95 5.91 11.69
C THR A 4 7.45 4.88 10.70
N ALA A 5 7.83 5.35 9.53
CA ALA A 5 8.57 4.53 8.60
C ALA A 5 9.99 4.34 9.14
N LYS A 6 10.51 3.10 9.08
CA LYS A 6 11.85 2.69 9.52
C LYS A 6 12.19 2.95 11.00
N GLU A 7 11.71 2.07 11.85
CA GLU A 7 12.29 1.98 13.17
C GLU A 7 12.75 0.55 13.44
N SER A 8 13.98 0.39 13.92
CA SER A 8 14.42 -0.91 14.40
C SER A 8 13.63 -1.28 15.66
N TYR A 9 13.38 -2.57 15.87
CA TYR A 9 12.73 -3.03 17.11
C TYR A 9 13.48 -2.55 18.36
N ILE A 10 14.82 -2.54 18.31
CA ILE A 10 15.67 -2.08 19.41
C ILE A 10 15.41 -0.62 19.74
N GLU A 11 15.30 0.25 18.71
CA GLU A 11 14.97 1.66 18.88
C GLU A 11 13.57 1.87 19.44
N LEU A 12 12.58 1.12 18.90
CA LEU A 12 11.21 1.13 19.44
C LEU A 12 11.19 0.68 20.90
N ARG A 13 11.88 -0.41 21.23
CA ARG A 13 11.91 -0.92 22.59
C ARG A 13 12.59 0.03 23.58
N SER A 14 13.55 0.83 23.14
CA SER A 14 14.19 1.85 23.97
C SER A 14 13.27 3.09 24.22
N ARG A 15 12.34 3.35 23.30
CA ARG A 15 11.46 4.53 23.33
C ARG A 15 10.17 4.28 24.11
N TYR A 16 9.62 3.08 24.01
CA TYR A 16 8.33 2.74 24.60
C TYR A 16 8.47 1.84 25.83
N GLU A 17 7.79 2.22 26.91
CA GLU A 17 7.73 1.42 28.12
C GLU A 17 6.98 0.12 27.89
N LYS A 18 5.90 0.18 27.07
CA LYS A 18 5.07 -0.97 26.74
C LYS A 18 4.88 -1.09 25.23
N ILE A 19 5.00 -2.32 24.72
CA ILE A 19 4.74 -2.66 23.33
C ILE A 19 3.71 -3.80 23.29
N ILE A 20 2.60 -3.52 22.60
CA ILE A 20 1.48 -4.46 22.42
C ILE A 20 1.47 -4.95 20.98
N GLY A 21 1.36 -6.26 20.78
CA GLY A 21 1.09 -6.87 19.46
C GLY A 21 -0.42 -6.92 19.21
N GLY A 22 -0.88 -6.36 18.09
CA GLY A 22 -2.27 -6.34 17.66
C GLY A 22 -2.50 -7.20 16.43
N GLY A 23 -3.32 -8.25 16.55
CA GLY A 23 -3.63 -9.21 15.49
C GLY A 23 -2.78 -10.47 15.56
N ALA A 24 -3.42 -11.61 15.85
CA ALA A 24 -2.77 -12.90 16.04
C ALA A 24 -3.04 -13.90 14.88
N GLY A 25 -3.45 -13.39 13.72
CA GLY A 25 -3.84 -14.17 12.56
C GLY A 25 -2.70 -14.63 11.64
N ALA A 26 -3.01 -14.85 10.37
CA ALA A 26 -2.06 -15.32 9.36
C ALA A 26 -0.90 -14.34 9.15
N GLU A 27 -1.19 -13.04 9.13
CA GLU A 27 -0.17 -12.00 8.94
C GLU A 27 0.82 -11.95 10.11
N PHE A 28 0.38 -12.19 11.34
CA PHE A 28 1.27 -12.34 12.48
C PHE A 28 2.28 -13.45 12.22
N ARG A 29 1.84 -14.62 11.76
CA ARG A 29 2.73 -15.77 11.48
C ARG A 29 3.70 -15.48 10.35
N LYS A 30 3.31 -14.67 9.37
CA LYS A 30 4.13 -14.29 8.24
C LYS A 30 5.25 -13.29 8.62
N PHE A 31 4.93 -12.31 9.46
CA PHE A 31 5.81 -11.18 9.75
C PHE A 31 6.43 -11.18 11.15
N TYR A 32 6.02 -12.10 12.00
CA TYR A 32 6.60 -12.19 13.34
C TYR A 32 7.94 -12.91 13.34
N ASP A 33 8.96 -12.24 13.84
CA ASP A 33 10.23 -12.87 14.18
C ASP A 33 10.33 -12.97 15.71
N HIS A 34 10.13 -14.17 16.23
CA HIS A 34 10.12 -14.47 17.67
C HIS A 34 11.47 -14.27 18.33
N THR A 35 12.56 -14.14 17.58
CA THR A 35 13.89 -13.88 18.14
C THR A 35 14.11 -12.41 18.48
N LEU A 36 13.35 -11.51 17.86
CA LEU A 36 13.53 -10.06 17.99
C LEU A 36 12.33 -9.37 18.64
N PHE A 37 11.11 -9.90 18.47
CA PHE A 37 9.90 -9.29 19.01
C PHE A 37 9.51 -9.91 20.36
N GLN A 38 9.61 -9.11 21.42
CA GLN A 38 9.03 -9.43 22.72
C GLN A 38 7.95 -8.42 23.03
N PHE A 39 6.70 -8.86 23.00
CA PHE A 39 5.56 -8.05 23.39
C PHE A 39 5.31 -8.16 24.91
N ASP A 40 4.90 -7.05 25.51
CA ASP A 40 4.38 -7.07 26.88
C ASP A 40 2.96 -7.64 26.91
N HIS A 41 2.24 -7.57 25.77
CA HIS A 41 0.86 -7.99 25.65
C HIS A 41 0.55 -8.34 24.19
N MET A 42 -0.31 -9.31 23.97
CA MET A 42 -0.75 -9.71 22.64
C MET A 42 -2.27 -9.75 22.58
N ILE A 43 -2.87 -9.09 21.60
CA ILE A 43 -4.33 -9.01 21.44
C ILE A 43 -4.81 -9.50 20.08
N ASP A 44 -6.02 -10.03 20.07
CA ASP A 44 -6.77 -10.33 18.84
C ASP A 44 -8.13 -9.64 18.89
N GLY A 45 -8.31 -8.60 18.07
CA GLY A 45 -9.56 -7.84 17.98
C GLY A 45 -10.74 -8.64 17.45
N ALA A 46 -10.50 -9.63 16.61
CA ALA A 46 -11.53 -10.54 16.09
C ALA A 46 -11.90 -11.65 17.08
N GLY A 47 -11.14 -11.81 18.16
CA GLY A 47 -11.38 -12.81 19.22
C GLY A 47 -11.10 -14.26 18.83
N ARG A 48 -10.73 -14.54 17.58
CA ARG A 48 -10.56 -15.92 17.06
C ARG A 48 -9.38 -16.67 17.66
N ASN A 49 -8.36 -15.94 18.08
CA ASN A 49 -7.13 -16.50 18.64
C ASN A 49 -6.99 -16.27 20.13
N VAL A 50 -7.99 -15.71 20.79
CA VAL A 50 -7.98 -15.47 22.25
C VAL A 50 -7.85 -16.80 22.99
N GLY A 51 -6.94 -16.84 23.97
CA GLY A 51 -6.58 -18.04 24.73
C GLY A 51 -5.45 -18.88 24.12
N ASN A 52 -5.07 -18.64 22.87
CA ASN A 52 -3.90 -19.29 22.28
C ASN A 52 -2.60 -18.72 22.84
N ILE A 53 -1.57 -19.56 22.92
CA ILE A 53 -0.22 -19.12 23.27
C ILE A 53 0.59 -19.00 21.99
N LEU A 54 1.05 -17.78 21.69
CA LEU A 54 1.93 -17.51 20.57
C LEU A 54 3.29 -17.07 21.10
N ASN A 55 4.33 -17.85 20.83
CA ASN A 55 5.71 -17.62 21.29
C ASN A 55 5.83 -17.31 22.79
N GLY A 56 5.10 -18.07 23.60
CA GLY A 56 5.11 -17.92 25.05
C GLY A 56 4.20 -16.81 25.61
N ILE A 57 3.51 -16.07 24.74
CA ILE A 57 2.60 -14.99 25.16
C ILE A 57 1.16 -15.43 24.90
N MET A 58 0.31 -15.33 25.91
CA MET A 58 -1.13 -15.60 25.76
C MET A 58 -1.81 -14.46 25.01
N VAL A 59 -2.53 -14.82 23.95
CA VAL A 59 -3.37 -13.88 23.20
C VAL A 59 -4.63 -13.57 23.99
N GLN A 60 -4.91 -12.30 24.19
CA GLN A 60 -6.05 -11.81 24.96
C GLN A 60 -7.03 -11.02 24.10
N GLY A 61 -8.21 -10.76 24.62
CA GLY A 61 -9.18 -9.89 23.96
C GLY A 61 -8.73 -8.43 24.03
N ILE A 62 -9.20 -7.63 23.07
CA ILE A 62 -8.81 -6.21 22.96
C ILE A 62 -9.21 -5.38 24.18
N GLU A 63 -10.26 -5.79 24.90
CA GLU A 63 -10.71 -5.14 26.13
C GLU A 63 -9.67 -5.12 27.25
N THR A 64 -8.75 -6.10 27.26
CA THR A 64 -7.72 -6.21 28.30
C THR A 64 -6.71 -5.08 28.28
N VAL A 65 -6.55 -4.39 27.14
CA VAL A 65 -5.60 -3.28 27.03
C VAL A 65 -6.12 -1.96 27.61
N THR A 66 -7.37 -1.91 28.07
CA THR A 66 -7.93 -0.71 28.74
C THR A 66 -7.11 -0.28 29.96
N GLN A 67 -6.40 -1.20 30.60
CA GLN A 67 -5.45 -0.91 31.68
C GLN A 67 -4.34 0.07 31.28
N TYR A 68 -4.01 0.17 29.97
CA TYR A 68 -2.98 1.06 29.44
C TYR A 68 -3.53 2.40 28.93
N LYS A 69 -4.82 2.70 29.11
CA LYS A 69 -5.51 3.89 28.56
C LYS A 69 -4.84 5.21 28.90
N HIS A 70 -4.14 5.29 30.02
CA HIS A 70 -3.47 6.50 30.49
C HIS A 70 -1.95 6.46 30.31
N SER A 71 -1.40 5.43 29.68
CA SER A 71 0.03 5.35 29.39
C SER A 71 0.39 6.38 28.30
N ASP A 72 1.42 7.16 28.56
CA ASP A 72 1.99 8.13 27.60
C ASP A 72 3.18 7.53 26.82
N SER A 73 3.56 6.28 27.10
CA SER A 73 4.68 5.56 26.49
C SER A 73 4.27 4.16 26.02
N LEU A 74 3.26 4.11 25.13
CA LEU A 74 2.67 2.89 24.64
C LEU A 74 2.72 2.83 23.13
N LEU A 75 3.24 1.73 22.59
CA LEU A 75 3.20 1.40 21.17
C LEU A 75 2.31 0.19 20.92
N VAL A 76 1.49 0.25 19.89
CA VAL A 76 0.75 -0.91 19.38
C VAL A 76 1.28 -1.26 17.99
N VAL A 77 1.84 -2.47 17.84
CA VAL A 77 2.32 -3.04 16.58
C VAL A 77 1.19 -3.80 15.94
N ILE A 78 0.79 -3.41 14.74
CA ILE A 78 -0.38 -3.95 14.03
C ILE A 78 0.07 -4.90 12.93
N TYR A 79 -0.40 -6.13 12.97
CA TYR A 79 -0.07 -7.19 12.02
C TYR A 79 -1.02 -7.34 10.84
N PRO A 80 -2.35 -7.11 10.96
CA PRO A 80 -3.26 -7.29 9.83
C PRO A 80 -2.90 -6.42 8.62
N ASN A 81 -3.12 -6.94 7.42
CA ASN A 81 -3.05 -6.16 6.19
C ASN A 81 -4.10 -5.04 6.15
N ILE A 82 -5.21 -5.27 6.84
CA ILE A 82 -6.35 -4.38 6.93
C ILE A 82 -6.26 -3.69 8.29
N GLU A 83 -5.52 -2.61 8.33
CA GLU A 83 -5.19 -1.91 9.56
C GLU A 83 -6.38 -1.15 10.16
N ASN A 84 -7.30 -0.69 9.29
CA ASN A 84 -8.34 0.25 9.70
C ASN A 84 -9.27 -0.29 10.80
N GLU A 85 -9.67 -1.56 10.77
CA GLU A 85 -10.57 -2.13 11.77
C GLU A 85 -9.94 -2.13 13.17
N ILE A 86 -8.73 -2.67 13.27
CA ILE A 86 -7.99 -2.71 14.53
C ILE A 86 -7.58 -1.30 14.98
N LEU A 87 -7.16 -0.44 14.04
CA LEU A 87 -6.81 0.94 14.34
C LEU A 87 -7.97 1.74 14.92
N GLN A 88 -9.17 1.59 14.38
CA GLN A 88 -10.35 2.26 14.92
C GLN A 88 -10.65 1.80 16.35
N GLN A 89 -10.59 0.50 16.61
CA GLN A 89 -10.78 -0.04 17.96
C GLN A 89 -9.70 0.48 18.92
N ILE A 90 -8.42 0.46 18.49
CA ILE A 90 -7.31 0.97 19.31
C ILE A 90 -7.48 2.46 19.62
N ARG A 91 -7.85 3.28 18.63
CA ARG A 91 -8.08 4.74 18.82
C ARG A 91 -9.13 5.03 19.89
N VAL A 92 -10.17 4.21 19.96
CA VAL A 92 -11.24 4.38 20.95
C VAL A 92 -10.76 3.97 22.34
N ILE A 93 -10.03 2.85 22.44
CA ILE A 93 -9.63 2.27 23.74
C ILE A 93 -8.36 2.94 24.25
N LEU A 94 -7.39 3.20 23.37
CA LEU A 94 -6.05 3.71 23.68
C LEU A 94 -5.76 4.99 22.88
N PRO A 95 -6.44 6.11 23.16
CA PRO A 95 -6.37 7.33 22.32
C PRO A 95 -4.97 7.99 22.31
N LYS A 96 -4.10 7.67 23.26
CA LYS A 96 -2.75 8.21 23.37
C LYS A 96 -1.67 7.26 22.82
N ALA A 97 -2.00 6.00 22.52
CA ALA A 97 -1.04 5.04 22.01
C ALA A 97 -0.52 5.43 20.63
N ASP A 98 0.78 5.31 20.42
CA ASP A 98 1.35 5.31 19.07
C ASP A 98 1.09 3.95 18.42
N THR A 99 1.00 3.92 17.10
CA THR A 99 0.77 2.69 16.35
C THR A 99 1.75 2.57 15.20
N ILE A 100 2.17 1.35 14.91
CA ILE A 100 3.02 1.04 13.75
C ILE A 100 2.57 -0.28 13.12
N ALA A 101 2.56 -0.36 11.79
CA ALA A 101 2.38 -1.63 11.11
C ALA A 101 3.63 -2.50 11.28
N ALA A 102 3.45 -3.78 11.58
CA ALA A 102 4.57 -4.70 11.84
C ALA A 102 5.57 -4.77 10.69
N ARG A 103 5.07 -4.67 9.44
CA ARG A 103 5.90 -4.66 8.22
C ARG A 103 6.81 -3.43 8.08
N LEU A 104 6.54 -2.35 8.82
CA LEU A 104 7.38 -1.15 8.87
C LEU A 104 8.51 -1.25 9.90
N ILE A 105 8.54 -2.29 10.70
CA ILE A 105 9.61 -2.51 11.68
C ILE A 105 10.76 -3.24 11.00
N CYS A 106 11.93 -2.60 10.96
CA CYS A 106 13.14 -3.22 10.45
C CYS A 106 13.67 -4.27 11.42
N ILE A 107 13.94 -5.45 10.88
CA ILE A 107 14.73 -6.48 11.52
C ILE A 107 16.15 -6.32 10.99
N GLU A 108 17.13 -6.17 11.88
CA GLU A 108 18.53 -6.00 11.47
C GLU A 108 18.96 -7.09 10.48
N GLY A 109 19.60 -6.69 9.38
CA GLY A 109 20.09 -7.58 8.34
C GLY A 109 19.09 -8.00 7.25
N ARG A 110 17.86 -7.48 7.24
CA ARG A 110 16.89 -7.66 6.14
C ARG A 110 16.71 -6.37 5.37
N ASN A 111 16.69 -6.48 4.04
CA ASN A 111 16.30 -5.37 3.18
C ASN A 111 14.85 -5.03 3.45
N LYS A 112 14.58 -3.78 3.75
CA LYS A 112 13.23 -3.31 4.05
C LYS A 112 12.45 -3.12 2.76
N THR A 113 11.26 -3.69 2.70
CA THR A 113 10.27 -3.49 1.64
C THR A 113 8.97 -2.95 2.22
N TYR A 114 8.29 -2.10 1.46
CA TYR A 114 6.94 -1.61 1.74
C TYR A 114 5.88 -2.30 0.89
N SER A 115 6.29 -2.86 -0.24
CA SER A 115 5.44 -3.65 -1.13
C SER A 115 5.11 -5.02 -0.55
N ALA A 116 4.27 -5.77 -1.26
CA ALA A 116 3.84 -7.11 -0.83
C ALA A 116 4.98 -8.13 -0.89
N ASP A 117 5.73 -8.17 -2.00
CA ASP A 117 6.70 -9.22 -2.33
C ASP A 117 8.08 -8.65 -2.74
N GLY A 118 8.39 -7.41 -2.34
CA GLY A 118 9.66 -6.76 -2.64
C GLY A 118 9.75 -6.20 -4.06
N GLU A 119 8.62 -5.80 -4.63
CA GLU A 119 8.52 -5.09 -5.90
C GLU A 119 9.31 -3.78 -5.86
N ASP A 120 9.08 -3.00 -4.82
CA ASP A 120 9.72 -1.70 -4.57
C ASP A 120 11.25 -1.78 -4.50
N LEU A 121 11.79 -2.80 -3.83
CA LEU A 121 13.24 -3.06 -3.79
C LEU A 121 13.80 -3.37 -5.17
N PHE A 122 13.12 -4.25 -5.90
CA PHE A 122 13.55 -4.63 -7.25
C PHE A 122 13.50 -3.43 -8.21
N MET A 123 12.41 -2.68 -8.18
CA MET A 123 12.24 -1.49 -9.04
C MET A 123 13.26 -0.41 -8.72
N LEU A 124 13.51 -0.14 -7.42
CA LEU A 124 14.49 0.84 -7.00
C LEU A 124 15.90 0.46 -7.46
N ASP A 125 16.31 -0.79 -7.26
CA ASP A 125 17.61 -1.28 -7.71
C ASP A 125 17.76 -1.16 -9.23
N TYR A 126 16.74 -1.58 -9.98
CA TYR A 126 16.77 -1.51 -11.44
C TYR A 126 16.85 -0.07 -11.95
N ILE A 127 15.99 0.84 -11.45
CA ILE A 127 15.91 2.21 -11.97
C ILE A 127 17.13 3.04 -11.59
N THR A 128 17.67 2.87 -10.37
CA THR A 128 18.88 3.57 -9.92
C THR A 128 20.14 3.06 -10.59
N SER A 129 20.12 1.86 -11.18
CA SER A 129 21.21 1.40 -12.04
C SER A 129 21.32 2.19 -13.36
N LYS A 130 20.24 2.91 -13.73
CA LYS A 130 20.14 3.67 -14.99
C LYS A 130 20.14 5.19 -14.80
N TYR A 131 19.57 5.66 -13.68
CA TYR A 131 19.30 7.06 -13.44
C TYR A 131 19.70 7.48 -12.02
N ASP A 132 20.45 8.56 -11.88
CA ASP A 132 20.72 9.20 -10.58
C ASP A 132 19.47 9.91 -10.03
N HIS A 133 18.56 10.35 -10.93
CA HIS A 133 17.28 10.98 -10.61
C HIS A 133 16.21 10.43 -11.54
N PHE A 134 15.04 10.15 -11.01
CA PHE A 134 13.91 9.68 -11.77
C PHE A 134 12.59 10.19 -11.20
N SER A 135 11.58 10.26 -12.04
CA SER A 135 10.21 10.55 -11.66
C SER A 135 9.32 9.32 -11.78
N TYR A 136 8.22 9.30 -11.05
CA TYR A 136 7.31 8.17 -11.05
C TYR A 136 5.85 8.60 -10.89
N ILE A 137 4.95 7.73 -11.33
CA ILE A 137 3.52 7.81 -11.10
C ILE A 137 3.03 6.53 -10.44
N ASP A 138 2.11 6.67 -9.49
CA ASP A 138 1.46 5.59 -8.75
C ASP A 138 -0.05 5.76 -8.93
N ILE A 139 -0.68 4.85 -9.66
CA ILE A 139 -2.11 4.89 -10.03
C ILE A 139 -2.84 3.79 -9.26
N GLY A 140 -3.66 4.21 -8.29
CA GLY A 140 -4.30 3.33 -7.33
C GLY A 140 -3.49 3.18 -6.05
N VAL A 141 -3.02 4.30 -5.51
CA VAL A 141 -2.10 4.35 -4.35
C VAL A 141 -2.58 3.57 -3.15
N CYS A 142 -3.91 3.57 -2.90
CA CYS A 142 -4.49 3.02 -1.68
C CYS A 142 -3.76 3.57 -0.44
N HIS A 143 -3.14 2.71 0.37
CA HIS A 143 -2.35 3.18 1.51
C HIS A 143 -0.98 3.69 1.07
N PRO A 144 -0.60 4.95 1.38
CA PRO A 144 0.60 5.59 0.82
C PRO A 144 1.94 5.01 1.30
N VAL A 145 1.92 4.06 2.25
CA VAL A 145 3.12 3.45 2.84
C VAL A 145 3.04 1.93 2.86
N VAL A 146 1.89 1.35 3.29
CA VAL A 146 1.74 -0.09 3.52
C VAL A 146 1.26 -0.77 2.25
N ARG A 147 1.91 -1.86 1.84
CA ARG A 147 1.67 -2.55 0.56
C ARG A 147 1.75 -1.60 -0.63
N ASN A 148 2.65 -0.63 -0.57
CA ASN A 148 2.82 0.38 -1.60
C ASN A 148 4.14 0.18 -2.33
N ASN A 149 4.09 0.10 -3.65
CA ASN A 149 5.23 -0.23 -4.50
C ASN A 149 6.17 0.96 -4.74
N THR A 150 5.76 2.19 -4.41
CA THR A 150 6.51 3.41 -4.72
C THR A 150 6.99 4.18 -3.48
N TYR A 151 6.53 3.82 -2.27
CA TYR A 151 6.93 4.56 -1.06
C TYR A 151 8.44 4.47 -0.79
N LEU A 152 9.07 3.34 -1.12
CA LEU A 152 10.52 3.18 -0.97
C LEU A 152 11.30 4.21 -1.80
N PHE A 153 10.78 4.63 -2.96
CA PHE A 153 11.40 5.68 -3.78
C PHE A 153 11.39 7.01 -3.03
N TYR A 154 10.21 7.40 -2.53
CA TYR A 154 10.04 8.61 -1.73
C TYR A 154 10.97 8.64 -0.51
N GLU A 155 11.05 7.54 0.21
CA GLU A 155 11.89 7.40 1.40
C GLU A 155 13.40 7.52 1.09
N ASN A 156 13.81 7.08 -0.10
CA ASN A 156 15.19 7.23 -0.56
C ASN A 156 15.49 8.58 -1.23
N GLY A 157 14.56 9.54 -1.15
CA GLY A 157 14.76 10.91 -1.61
C GLY A 157 14.34 11.17 -3.05
N PHE A 158 13.76 10.19 -3.76
CA PHE A 158 13.16 10.39 -5.09
C PHE A 158 11.75 10.95 -4.91
N THR A 159 11.64 12.27 -4.86
CA THR A 159 10.39 12.95 -4.48
C THR A 159 9.54 13.44 -5.66
N GLU A 160 10.03 13.29 -6.89
CA GLU A 160 9.29 13.65 -8.11
C GLU A 160 8.24 12.58 -8.45
N GLY A 161 7.29 12.39 -7.54
CA GLY A 161 6.21 11.41 -7.65
C GLY A 161 4.84 12.05 -7.76
N VAL A 162 3.97 11.45 -8.57
CA VAL A 162 2.55 11.76 -8.71
C VAL A 162 1.73 10.59 -8.19
N LEU A 163 0.80 10.84 -7.29
CA LEU A 163 -0.05 9.86 -6.64
C LEU A 163 -1.48 10.08 -7.10
N VAL A 164 -2.07 9.10 -7.78
CA VAL A 164 -3.44 9.15 -8.30
C VAL A 164 -4.32 8.21 -7.48
N GLU A 165 -5.27 8.77 -6.73
CA GLU A 165 -6.09 8.01 -5.78
C GLU A 165 -7.51 8.58 -5.69
N PRO A 166 -8.56 7.79 -6.00
CA PRO A 166 -9.96 8.26 -5.91
C PRO A 166 -10.48 8.36 -4.48
N ASN A 167 -9.89 7.67 -3.50
CA ASN A 167 -10.32 7.69 -2.11
C ASN A 167 -9.69 8.87 -1.37
N MET A 168 -10.53 9.86 -0.98
CA MET A 168 -10.10 11.06 -0.27
C MET A 168 -9.36 10.75 1.05
N GLU A 169 -9.78 9.72 1.81
CA GLU A 169 -9.12 9.36 3.06
C GLU A 169 -7.67 8.91 2.82
N MET A 170 -7.44 8.18 1.73
CA MET A 170 -6.09 7.75 1.34
C MET A 170 -5.26 8.94 0.82
N CYS A 171 -5.88 9.89 0.11
CA CYS A 171 -5.24 11.14 -0.27
C CYS A 171 -4.82 11.98 0.95
N ASP A 172 -5.68 12.08 1.97
CA ASP A 172 -5.37 12.78 3.22
C ASP A 172 -4.19 12.11 3.95
N MET A 173 -4.15 10.78 3.95
CA MET A 173 -3.01 10.03 4.46
C MET A 173 -1.75 10.30 3.64
N ALA A 174 -1.85 10.28 2.31
CA ALA A 174 -0.71 10.58 1.43
C ALA A 174 -0.16 11.99 1.68
N ALA A 175 -1.00 12.98 1.92
CA ALA A 175 -0.58 14.34 2.27
C ALA A 175 0.23 14.41 3.58
N VAL A 176 0.00 13.47 4.51
CA VAL A 176 0.75 13.38 5.77
C VAL A 176 2.07 12.64 5.59
N TYR A 177 2.06 11.50 4.88
CA TYR A 177 3.23 10.61 4.79
C TYR A 177 4.16 10.92 3.61
N ARG A 178 3.62 11.55 2.56
CA ARG A 178 4.33 11.88 1.31
C ARG A 178 4.08 13.35 0.91
N PRO A 179 4.31 14.32 1.81
CA PRO A 179 3.89 15.71 1.64
C PRO A 179 4.53 16.44 0.44
N ILE A 180 5.62 15.89 -0.14
CA ILE A 180 6.30 16.49 -1.30
C ILE A 180 5.73 15.94 -2.61
N ASN A 181 5.12 14.74 -2.61
CA ASN A 181 4.51 14.19 -3.82
C ASN A 181 3.26 14.98 -4.22
N LYS A 182 3.02 15.07 -5.51
CA LYS A 182 1.77 15.63 -6.04
C LYS A 182 0.65 14.60 -5.88
N ILE A 183 -0.42 14.98 -5.20
CA ILE A 183 -1.60 14.11 -5.00
C ILE A 183 -2.70 14.57 -5.95
N VAL A 184 -3.25 13.61 -6.69
CA VAL A 184 -4.33 13.81 -7.68
C VAL A 184 -5.52 12.97 -7.21
N ASN A 185 -6.50 13.63 -6.57
CA ASN A 185 -7.68 12.95 -6.01
C ASN A 185 -8.73 12.66 -7.08
N MET A 186 -8.48 11.66 -7.91
CA MET A 186 -9.37 11.13 -8.93
C MET A 186 -8.97 9.70 -9.30
N GLY A 187 -9.82 9.01 -10.04
CA GLY A 187 -9.46 7.74 -10.68
C GLY A 187 -8.88 7.94 -12.06
N ALA A 188 -8.09 6.99 -12.53
CA ALA A 188 -7.69 6.91 -13.94
C ALA A 188 -8.78 6.21 -14.77
N SER A 189 -9.00 6.66 -16.00
CA SER A 189 -9.95 6.09 -16.95
C SER A 189 -9.29 5.79 -18.29
N PRO A 190 -9.66 4.70 -18.96
CA PRO A 190 -9.31 4.51 -20.38
C PRO A 190 -10.10 5.41 -21.32
N ASP A 191 -11.29 5.89 -20.90
CA ASP A 191 -12.20 6.70 -21.72
C ASP A 191 -11.84 8.19 -21.65
N LEU A 192 -11.63 8.80 -22.82
CA LEU A 192 -11.35 10.23 -22.97
C LEU A 192 -12.51 11.15 -22.59
N SER A 193 -13.75 10.63 -22.62
CA SER A 193 -14.97 11.41 -22.37
C SER A 193 -15.53 11.25 -20.97
N ALA A 194 -15.00 10.31 -20.19
CA ALA A 194 -15.50 10.05 -18.85
C ALA A 194 -15.03 11.13 -17.87
N GLU A 195 -15.97 11.83 -17.25
CA GLU A 195 -15.69 12.80 -16.18
C GLU A 195 -15.88 12.18 -14.80
N LYS A 196 -16.74 11.19 -14.64
CA LYS A 196 -17.05 10.48 -13.39
C LYS A 196 -17.42 9.04 -13.66
N LEU A 197 -16.95 8.14 -12.79
CA LEU A 197 -17.34 6.73 -12.79
C LEU A 197 -17.95 6.32 -11.45
N ASP A 198 -18.71 5.22 -11.47
CA ASP A 198 -19.18 4.54 -10.27
C ASP A 198 -17.99 3.88 -9.57
N TYR A 199 -17.76 4.27 -8.32
CA TYR A 199 -16.70 3.74 -7.47
C TYR A 199 -17.34 2.94 -6.33
N TYR A 200 -17.09 1.65 -6.34
CA TYR A 200 -17.57 0.72 -5.32
C TYR A 200 -16.52 0.62 -4.23
N TYR A 201 -16.95 0.78 -2.97
CA TYR A 201 -16.00 0.92 -1.88
C TYR A 201 -16.42 0.20 -0.61
N ASP A 202 -15.41 -0.24 0.14
CA ASP A 202 -15.49 -0.66 1.53
C ASP A 202 -14.57 0.25 2.35
N SER A 203 -15.14 0.99 3.30
CA SER A 203 -14.38 1.91 4.15
C SER A 203 -13.44 1.20 5.11
N MET A 204 -13.70 -0.08 5.40
CA MET A 204 -12.87 -0.90 6.28
C MET A 204 -11.72 -1.56 5.52
N HIS A 205 -11.92 -1.82 4.23
CA HIS A 205 -10.99 -2.56 3.37
C HIS A 205 -10.72 -1.80 2.07
N PRO A 206 -10.04 -0.63 2.12
CA PRO A 206 -9.87 0.23 0.95
C PRO A 206 -9.15 -0.44 -0.22
N GLY A 207 -8.32 -1.46 0.01
CA GLY A 207 -7.70 -2.27 -1.04
C GLY A 207 -8.67 -3.17 -1.82
N LEU A 208 -9.96 -3.22 -1.46
CA LEU A 208 -10.99 -3.93 -2.24
C LEU A 208 -11.76 -3.00 -3.17
N ASN A 209 -11.53 -1.69 -3.07
CA ASN A 209 -12.29 -0.69 -3.82
C ASN A 209 -12.01 -0.82 -5.32
N THR A 210 -13.06 -0.61 -6.14
CA THR A 210 -12.95 -0.83 -7.59
C THR A 210 -13.94 0.04 -8.36
N PHE A 211 -13.63 0.34 -9.62
CA PHE A 211 -14.56 0.92 -10.57
C PHE A 211 -15.40 -0.14 -11.30
N ARG A 212 -15.08 -1.41 -11.14
CA ARG A 212 -15.73 -2.53 -11.81
C ARG A 212 -16.87 -3.10 -10.98
N LYS A 213 -18.09 -3.02 -11.51
CA LYS A 213 -19.29 -3.54 -10.84
C LYS A 213 -19.25 -5.08 -10.66
N ASP A 214 -18.74 -5.79 -11.64
CA ASP A 214 -18.60 -7.26 -11.58
C ASP A 214 -17.61 -7.69 -10.50
N VAL A 215 -16.48 -6.98 -10.38
CA VAL A 215 -15.51 -7.19 -9.30
C VAL A 215 -16.13 -6.86 -7.94
N ALA A 216 -16.84 -5.74 -7.84
CA ALA A 216 -17.54 -5.34 -6.61
C ALA A 216 -18.59 -6.37 -6.16
N LEU A 217 -19.31 -6.97 -7.11
CA LEU A 217 -20.26 -8.06 -6.82
C LEU A 217 -19.55 -9.31 -6.28
N GLN A 218 -18.44 -9.70 -6.88
CA GLN A 218 -17.63 -10.83 -6.42
C GLN A 218 -17.08 -10.62 -5.01
N ARG A 219 -16.67 -9.37 -4.70
CA ARG A 219 -16.12 -8.98 -3.39
C ARG A 219 -17.19 -8.67 -2.33
N GLY A 220 -18.47 -8.64 -2.71
CA GLY A 220 -19.58 -8.35 -1.80
C GLY A 220 -19.69 -6.88 -1.37
N ILE A 221 -19.09 -5.93 -2.10
CA ILE A 221 -19.09 -4.49 -1.79
C ILE A 221 -19.99 -3.65 -2.74
N ALA A 222 -20.67 -4.28 -3.66
CA ALA A 222 -21.47 -3.58 -4.69
C ALA A 222 -22.61 -2.72 -4.17
N GLN A 223 -23.01 -2.88 -2.90
CA GLN A 223 -24.05 -2.06 -2.24
C GLN A 223 -23.54 -0.67 -1.84
N SER A 224 -22.24 -0.47 -1.71
CA SER A 224 -21.62 0.81 -1.41
C SER A 224 -21.02 1.39 -2.68
N CYS A 225 -21.64 2.43 -3.21
CA CYS A 225 -21.25 3.05 -4.48
C CYS A 225 -21.38 4.57 -4.41
N LYS A 226 -20.40 5.27 -4.97
CA LYS A 226 -20.44 6.74 -5.16
C LYS A 226 -19.85 7.12 -6.51
N LYS A 227 -20.24 8.27 -7.05
CA LYS A 227 -19.58 8.85 -8.23
C LYS A 227 -18.33 9.59 -7.80
N VAL A 228 -17.19 9.23 -8.41
CA VAL A 228 -15.93 9.95 -8.22
C VAL A 228 -15.40 10.52 -9.54
N PRO A 229 -14.66 11.64 -9.49
CA PRO A 229 -14.01 12.18 -10.66
C PRO A 229 -13.02 11.18 -11.24
N VAL A 230 -12.94 11.13 -12.56
CA VAL A 230 -11.92 10.37 -13.29
C VAL A 230 -11.36 11.21 -14.42
N GLU A 231 -10.17 10.89 -14.86
CA GLU A 231 -9.54 11.49 -16.03
C GLU A 231 -8.82 10.42 -16.85
N ASN A 232 -8.72 10.67 -18.16
CA ASN A 232 -8.01 9.77 -19.05
C ASN A 232 -6.54 9.64 -18.65
N ILE A 233 -5.99 8.42 -18.65
CA ILE A 233 -4.61 8.14 -18.25
C ILE A 233 -3.60 8.99 -19.00
N ASN A 234 -3.79 9.24 -20.30
CA ASN A 234 -2.87 10.05 -21.10
C ASN A 234 -2.95 11.54 -20.73
N SER A 235 -4.14 12.04 -20.36
CA SER A 235 -4.32 13.40 -19.84
C SER A 235 -3.63 13.55 -18.49
N ILE A 236 -3.82 12.59 -17.58
CA ILE A 236 -3.13 12.57 -16.27
C ILE A 236 -1.61 12.68 -16.47
N LEU A 237 -1.04 11.90 -17.38
CA LEU A 237 0.39 11.96 -17.66
C LEU A 237 0.82 13.30 -18.25
N ALA A 238 0.06 13.81 -19.22
CA ALA A 238 0.38 15.09 -19.90
C ALA A 238 0.32 16.29 -18.94
N ASP A 239 -0.60 16.29 -17.97
CA ASP A 239 -0.81 17.39 -17.06
C ASP A 239 0.16 17.39 -15.88
N ASN A 240 0.79 16.24 -15.62
CA ASN A 240 1.65 16.07 -14.45
C ASN A 240 3.14 15.95 -14.76
N PHE A 241 3.52 15.65 -16.01
CA PHE A 241 4.92 15.50 -16.41
C PHE A 241 5.23 16.35 -17.63
N LYS A 242 6.41 16.97 -17.64
CA LYS A 242 6.88 17.73 -18.81
C LYS A 242 7.10 16.84 -20.03
N THR A 243 7.51 15.60 -19.78
CA THR A 243 7.69 14.55 -20.78
C THR A 243 6.89 13.31 -20.38
N TYR A 244 7.47 12.43 -19.60
CA TYR A 244 6.83 11.23 -19.03
C TYR A 244 7.59 10.80 -17.76
N PRO A 245 6.96 10.04 -16.86
CA PRO A 245 7.66 9.45 -15.71
C PRO A 245 8.55 8.29 -16.15
N ASN A 246 9.65 8.07 -15.44
CA ASN A 246 10.50 6.90 -15.67
C ASN A 246 9.86 5.60 -15.19
N VAL A 247 9.11 5.69 -14.08
CA VAL A 247 8.44 4.53 -13.47
C VAL A 247 6.93 4.78 -13.38
N MET A 248 6.14 3.75 -13.70
CA MET A 248 4.70 3.71 -13.49
C MET A 248 4.34 2.48 -12.68
N ASP A 249 3.55 2.67 -11.63
CA ASP A 249 2.86 1.63 -10.89
C ASP A 249 1.36 1.74 -11.17
N ILE A 250 0.69 0.63 -11.49
CA ILE A 250 -0.74 0.55 -11.76
C ILE A 250 -1.32 -0.60 -10.95
N ASP A 251 -2.19 -0.26 -10.01
CA ASP A 251 -2.98 -1.21 -9.22
C ASP A 251 -4.36 -0.60 -8.98
N THR A 252 -5.28 -0.84 -9.90
CA THR A 252 -6.61 -0.20 -9.93
C THR A 252 -7.74 -1.16 -9.62
N GLU A 253 -7.37 -2.38 -9.20
CA GLU A 253 -8.34 -3.38 -8.78
C GLU A 253 -9.34 -3.72 -9.90
N GLY A 254 -8.79 -3.88 -11.13
CA GLY A 254 -9.49 -4.43 -12.27
C GLY A 254 -9.64 -3.54 -13.52
N LEU A 255 -9.05 -2.33 -13.57
CA LEU A 255 -8.96 -1.53 -14.80
C LEU A 255 -7.56 -1.55 -15.44
N ASP A 256 -6.63 -2.30 -14.88
CA ASP A 256 -5.19 -2.28 -15.21
C ASP A 256 -4.94 -2.56 -16.69
N TYR A 257 -5.56 -3.61 -17.22
CA TYR A 257 -5.45 -3.95 -18.64
C TYR A 257 -6.02 -2.84 -19.55
N GLU A 258 -7.22 -2.35 -19.24
CA GLU A 258 -7.88 -1.32 -20.02
C GLU A 258 -7.09 0.00 -20.02
N LEU A 259 -6.49 0.38 -18.89
CA LEU A 259 -5.62 1.56 -18.79
C LEU A 259 -4.38 1.39 -19.65
N LEU A 260 -3.69 0.26 -19.55
CA LEU A 260 -2.52 -0.03 -20.38
C LEU A 260 -2.87 -0.13 -21.86
N ALA A 261 -4.02 -0.73 -22.22
CA ALA A 261 -4.45 -0.83 -23.63
C ALA A 261 -4.71 0.53 -24.29
N HIS A 262 -5.08 1.55 -23.50
CA HIS A 262 -5.35 2.92 -23.96
C HIS A 262 -4.19 3.89 -23.71
N LEU A 263 -3.11 3.45 -23.08
CA LEU A 263 -1.90 4.25 -22.90
C LEU A 263 -1.21 4.50 -24.23
N ASP A 264 -0.89 5.76 -24.49
CA ASP A 264 -0.09 6.17 -25.66
C ASP A 264 1.41 5.94 -25.38
N PHE A 265 1.86 4.72 -25.62
CA PHE A 265 3.25 4.31 -25.43
C PHE A 265 4.27 5.02 -26.34
N GLU A 266 3.81 5.62 -27.44
CA GLU A 266 4.70 6.41 -28.32
C GLU A 266 4.98 7.78 -27.69
N ARG A 267 3.95 8.38 -27.12
CA ARG A 267 4.05 9.66 -26.41
C ARG A 267 4.68 9.52 -25.03
N PHE A 268 4.40 8.44 -24.35
CA PHE A 268 4.86 8.17 -22.97
C PHE A 268 5.64 6.85 -22.92
N PRO A 269 6.88 6.82 -23.43
CA PRO A 269 7.71 5.61 -23.46
C PRO A 269 8.36 5.33 -22.09
N ILE A 270 7.55 4.99 -21.10
CA ILE A 270 7.93 4.76 -19.70
C ILE A 270 8.96 3.62 -19.62
N ASP A 271 10.01 3.79 -18.82
CA ASP A 271 11.12 2.83 -18.77
C ASP A 271 10.79 1.55 -17.99
N LEU A 272 10.02 1.70 -16.90
CA LEU A 272 9.66 0.60 -15.99
C LEU A 272 8.18 0.70 -15.62
N ILE A 273 7.43 -0.39 -15.77
CA ILE A 273 6.01 -0.47 -15.43
C ILE A 273 5.81 -1.67 -14.50
N CYS A 274 5.26 -1.41 -13.32
CA CYS A 274 4.73 -2.42 -12.41
C CYS A 274 3.21 -2.40 -12.52
N VAL A 275 2.60 -3.58 -12.65
CA VAL A 275 1.15 -3.68 -12.82
C VAL A 275 0.62 -4.92 -12.11
N GLU A 276 -0.59 -4.81 -11.51
CA GLU A 276 -1.28 -5.94 -10.94
C GLU A 276 -1.55 -7.03 -12.00
N ALA A 277 -1.18 -8.28 -11.68
CA ALA A 277 -1.26 -9.41 -12.61
C ALA A 277 -2.70 -9.96 -12.79
N SER A 278 -3.72 -9.16 -12.47
CA SER A 278 -5.13 -9.56 -12.45
C SER A 278 -5.67 -10.05 -13.80
N ALA A 279 -5.17 -9.49 -14.90
CA ALA A 279 -5.55 -9.86 -16.28
C ALA A 279 -4.54 -10.81 -16.98
N GLY A 280 -3.49 -11.25 -16.29
CA GLY A 280 -2.58 -12.32 -16.69
C GLY A 280 -2.06 -12.22 -18.12
N ASP A 281 -2.40 -13.21 -18.96
CA ASP A 281 -1.89 -13.31 -20.34
C ASP A 281 -2.25 -12.13 -21.26
N LEU A 282 -3.34 -11.39 -20.98
CA LEU A 282 -3.71 -10.22 -21.78
C LEU A 282 -2.71 -9.08 -21.60
N ILE A 283 -2.30 -8.80 -20.36
CA ILE A 283 -1.28 -7.79 -20.07
C ILE A 283 0.06 -8.22 -20.66
N ARG A 284 0.47 -9.46 -20.50
CA ARG A 284 1.75 -9.96 -21.06
C ARG A 284 1.83 -9.79 -22.56
N LYS A 285 0.75 -10.16 -23.28
CA LYS A 285 0.67 -10.01 -24.74
C LYS A 285 0.74 -8.56 -25.16
N LEU A 286 -0.05 -7.69 -24.51
CA LEU A 286 -0.05 -6.27 -24.78
C LEU A 286 1.35 -5.67 -24.57
N MET A 287 1.98 -5.92 -23.43
CA MET A 287 3.29 -5.38 -23.10
C MET A 287 4.36 -5.83 -24.09
N GLN A 288 4.33 -7.10 -24.51
CA GLN A 288 5.21 -7.60 -25.55
C GLN A 288 5.01 -6.88 -26.90
N GLU A 289 3.76 -6.66 -27.31
CA GLU A 289 3.41 -5.92 -28.53
C GLU A 289 3.88 -4.46 -28.48
N LYS A 290 3.94 -3.87 -27.27
CA LYS A 290 4.43 -2.51 -27.02
C LYS A 290 5.95 -2.41 -26.83
N GLY A 291 6.69 -3.51 -26.96
CA GLY A 291 8.14 -3.52 -26.86
C GLY A 291 8.68 -3.59 -25.43
N TYR A 292 7.89 -4.14 -24.52
CA TYR A 292 8.30 -4.37 -23.13
C TYR A 292 8.61 -5.84 -22.89
N GLN A 293 9.59 -6.09 -22.05
CA GLN A 293 9.89 -7.43 -21.55
C GLN A 293 9.60 -7.51 -20.05
N ILE A 294 9.12 -8.68 -19.62
CA ILE A 294 8.92 -8.97 -18.20
C ILE A 294 10.29 -9.18 -17.52
N LEU A 295 10.52 -8.50 -16.42
CA LEU A 295 11.72 -8.63 -15.61
C LEU A 295 11.49 -9.47 -14.36
N LYS A 296 10.31 -9.32 -13.74
CA LYS A 296 9.97 -9.99 -12.49
C LYS A 296 8.46 -10.26 -12.44
N THR A 297 8.09 -11.41 -11.91
CA THR A 297 6.72 -11.76 -11.52
C THR A 297 6.71 -12.06 -10.03
N THR A 298 5.79 -11.47 -9.32
CA THR A 298 5.53 -11.74 -7.90
C THR A 298 4.16 -12.44 -7.74
N SER A 299 3.67 -12.58 -6.52
CA SER A 299 2.34 -13.17 -6.30
C SER A 299 1.20 -12.25 -6.76
N GLU A 300 1.43 -10.93 -6.78
CA GLU A 300 0.40 -9.93 -7.07
C GLU A 300 0.72 -9.11 -8.33
N ASN A 301 2.01 -8.92 -8.66
CA ASN A 301 2.45 -7.97 -9.68
C ASN A 301 3.38 -8.56 -10.74
N GLU A 302 3.41 -7.91 -11.88
CA GLU A 302 4.40 -8.12 -12.94
C GLU A 302 5.14 -6.81 -13.24
N ILE A 303 6.47 -6.88 -13.34
CA ILE A 303 7.32 -5.72 -13.59
C ILE A 303 7.93 -5.85 -14.98
N TYR A 304 7.70 -4.84 -15.80
CA TYR A 304 8.09 -4.77 -17.20
C TYR A 304 9.08 -3.63 -17.44
N ALA A 305 10.09 -3.88 -18.28
CA ALA A 305 10.97 -2.82 -18.77
C ALA A 305 10.86 -2.67 -20.28
N ARG A 306 10.97 -1.43 -20.72
CA ARG A 306 11.06 -1.11 -22.14
C ARG A 306 12.39 -1.60 -22.72
N MET A 307 12.33 -2.31 -23.86
CA MET A 307 13.50 -2.80 -24.59
C MET A 307 14.20 -1.69 -25.39
#